data_7e8a40fbbf2365627eb122ea2de5f3ac
#
_entry.id   7e8a40fbbf2365627eb122ea2de5f3ac
#
_cell.length_a   1.000
_cell.length_b   1.000
_cell.length_c   1.000
_cell.angle_alpha   90.00
_cell.angle_beta   90.00
_cell.angle_gamma   90.00
#
_symmetry.space_group_name_H-M   'P 1'
#
loop_
_entity.id
_entity.type
_entity.pdbx_description
1 polymer ?
#
loop_
_entity_poly.entity_id
_entity_poly.type
_entity_poly.pdbx_seq_one_letter_code
_entity_poly.pdbx_strand_id
1 'polypeptide(L)'
;MTGRLDMSLQNDIQEVARVIDSLEEFGADRGIASAQTLRFALALDELITNIIMHGFAGRSGGIIRLVIEHADGLLKAELLDDGPPFNPFLAEVEEPDGDIEHRRIGGLGITLVKTSMDRTGYSRDGGFNRVNMEMKLTTT
;
A
#
# COMPACT_ATOMS: atom_id res chain seq x y z
N MET A 1 -3.11 7.77 22.46
CA MET A 1 -4.29 8.07 21.67
C MET A 1 -4.26 7.33 20.34
N THR A 2 -5.37 6.74 19.94
CA THR A 2 -5.42 5.92 18.74
C THR A 2 -6.26 6.62 17.68
N GLY A 3 -6.02 6.29 16.44
CA GLY A 3 -6.79 6.81 15.32
C GLY A 3 -6.92 5.77 14.25
N ARG A 4 -7.97 5.91 13.45
CA ARG A 4 -8.28 4.93 12.41
C ARG A 4 -8.88 5.62 11.20
N LEU A 5 -8.42 5.24 10.04
CA LEU A 5 -8.95 5.69 8.77
C LEU A 5 -9.37 4.45 7.99
N ASP A 6 -10.63 4.42 7.55
CA ASP A 6 -11.20 3.26 6.87
C ASP A 6 -11.79 3.74 5.56
N MET A 7 -11.32 3.17 4.45
CA MET A 7 -11.75 3.60 3.12
C MET A 7 -12.08 2.39 2.26
N SER A 8 -13.15 2.52 1.48
CA SER A 8 -13.46 1.56 0.42
C SER A 8 -13.01 2.17 -0.90
N LEU A 9 -12.24 1.44 -1.66
CA LEU A 9 -11.69 1.91 -2.91
C LEU A 9 -12.22 1.05 -4.04
N GLN A 10 -12.43 1.66 -5.19
CA GLN A 10 -12.77 0.92 -6.37
C GLN A 10 -11.49 0.44 -7.06
N ASN A 11 -11.64 -0.52 -7.95
CA ASN A 11 -10.52 -1.03 -8.73
C ASN A 11 -10.21 -0.03 -9.84
N ASP A 12 -9.64 1.10 -9.46
CA ASP A 12 -9.40 2.22 -10.34
C ASP A 12 -8.16 2.96 -9.85
N ILE A 13 -7.18 3.11 -10.72
CA ILE A 13 -5.91 3.72 -10.34
C ILE A 13 -6.10 5.16 -9.82
N GLN A 14 -7.19 5.82 -10.20
CA GLN A 14 -7.44 7.18 -9.73
C GLN A 14 -7.73 7.23 -8.25
N GLU A 15 -8.07 6.10 -7.63
CA GLU A 15 -8.29 6.07 -6.19
C GLU A 15 -7.02 6.35 -5.39
N VAL A 16 -5.86 6.17 -6.00
CA VAL A 16 -4.60 6.40 -5.29
C VAL A 16 -4.50 7.84 -4.81
N ALA A 17 -4.92 8.79 -5.64
CA ALA A 17 -4.88 10.20 -5.24
C ALA A 17 -5.77 10.45 -4.03
N ARG A 18 -6.93 9.82 -3.99
CA ARG A 18 -7.86 9.99 -2.86
C ARG A 18 -7.25 9.42 -1.58
N VAL A 19 -6.55 8.30 -1.70
CA VAL A 19 -5.89 7.70 -0.55
C VAL A 19 -4.80 8.63 -0.02
N ILE A 20 -3.98 9.18 -0.91
CA ILE A 20 -2.89 10.04 -0.49
C ILE A 20 -3.41 11.29 0.19
N ASP A 21 -4.45 11.91 -0.38
CA ASP A 21 -5.04 13.10 0.24
C ASP A 21 -5.61 12.78 1.62
N SER A 22 -6.30 11.66 1.75
CA SER A 22 -6.88 11.27 3.03
C SER A 22 -5.81 10.96 4.05
N LEU A 23 -4.72 10.33 3.62
CA LEU A 23 -3.64 10.00 4.52
C LEU A 23 -2.90 11.25 4.98
N GLU A 24 -2.71 12.22 4.10
CA GLU A 24 -2.06 13.47 4.48
C GLU A 24 -2.88 14.20 5.53
N GLU A 25 -4.18 14.23 5.35
CA GLU A 25 -5.05 14.86 6.33
C GLU A 25 -5.02 14.11 7.66
N PHE A 26 -5.09 12.79 7.59
CA PHE A 26 -5.02 11.95 8.78
C PHE A 26 -3.72 12.18 9.53
N GLY A 27 -2.60 12.21 8.82
CA GLY A 27 -1.30 12.43 9.43
C GLY A 27 -1.18 13.79 10.07
N ALA A 28 -1.68 14.83 9.40
CA ALA A 28 -1.62 16.18 9.93
C ALA A 28 -2.46 16.29 11.21
N ASP A 29 -3.66 15.70 11.18
CA ASP A 29 -4.54 15.74 12.34
C ASP A 29 -3.95 15.01 13.53
N ARG A 30 -3.11 14.03 13.30
CA ARG A 30 -2.54 13.23 14.36
C ARG A 30 -1.13 13.69 14.76
N GLY A 31 -0.65 14.75 14.14
CA GLY A 31 0.67 15.26 14.47
C GLY A 31 1.82 14.42 13.98
N ILE A 32 1.61 13.64 12.94
CA ILE A 32 2.66 12.82 12.36
C ILE A 32 3.48 13.69 11.44
N ALA A 33 4.80 13.59 11.52
CA ALA A 33 5.70 14.39 10.68
C ALA A 33 5.40 14.14 9.21
N SER A 34 5.37 15.21 8.42
CA SER A 34 4.99 15.09 7.01
C SER A 34 5.92 14.16 6.24
N ALA A 35 7.21 14.12 6.58
CA ALA A 35 8.15 13.23 5.90
C ALA A 35 7.77 11.76 6.14
N GLN A 36 7.29 11.43 7.32
CA GLN A 36 6.89 10.07 7.62
C GLN A 36 5.57 9.72 6.95
N THR A 37 4.65 10.66 6.94
CA THR A 37 3.39 10.46 6.23
C THR A 37 3.64 10.23 4.75
N LEU A 38 4.55 10.99 4.16
CA LEU A 38 4.87 10.84 2.75
C LEU A 38 5.48 9.47 2.46
N ARG A 39 6.38 9.02 3.32
CA ARG A 39 7.00 7.71 3.13
C ARG A 39 5.95 6.61 3.16
N PHE A 40 5.00 6.69 4.08
CA PHE A 40 3.93 5.72 4.19
C PHE A 40 3.02 5.80 2.96
N ALA A 41 2.73 7.02 2.50
CA ALA A 41 1.90 7.23 1.33
C ALA A 41 2.51 6.63 0.06
N LEU A 42 3.83 6.79 -0.10
CA LEU A 42 4.50 6.23 -1.27
C LEU A 42 4.44 4.71 -1.26
N ALA A 43 4.58 4.10 -0.08
CA ALA A 43 4.46 2.65 0.03
C ALA A 43 3.04 2.19 -0.31
N LEU A 44 2.03 2.91 0.17
CA LEU A 44 0.65 2.56 -0.15
C LEU A 44 0.36 2.71 -1.64
N ASP A 45 0.87 3.79 -2.24
CA ASP A 45 0.73 3.99 -3.68
C ASP A 45 1.23 2.78 -4.43
N GLU A 46 2.42 2.31 -4.08
CA GLU A 46 3.01 1.18 -4.78
C GLU A 46 2.18 -0.09 -4.60
N LEU A 47 1.72 -0.34 -3.38
CA LEU A 47 0.94 -1.54 -3.12
C LEU A 47 -0.42 -1.50 -3.82
N ILE A 48 -1.11 -0.38 -3.74
CA ILE A 48 -2.44 -0.25 -4.34
C ILE A 48 -2.31 -0.34 -5.87
N THR A 49 -1.32 0.34 -6.41
CA THR A 49 -1.10 0.30 -7.85
C THR A 49 -0.84 -1.13 -8.32
N ASN A 50 -0.01 -1.87 -7.60
CA ASN A 50 0.26 -3.26 -7.98
C ASN A 50 -0.99 -4.13 -7.88
N ILE A 51 -1.80 -3.93 -6.86
CA ILE A 51 -3.03 -4.68 -6.72
C ILE A 51 -3.97 -4.39 -7.90
N ILE A 52 -4.12 -3.13 -8.25
CA ILE A 52 -5.03 -2.74 -9.32
C ILE A 52 -4.50 -3.19 -10.68
N MET A 53 -3.23 -2.93 -10.96
CA MET A 53 -2.69 -3.18 -12.29
C MET A 53 -2.38 -4.65 -12.52
N HIS A 54 -1.99 -5.37 -11.49
CA HIS A 54 -1.55 -6.76 -11.63
C HIS A 54 -2.41 -7.75 -10.87
N GLY A 55 -2.86 -7.36 -9.69
CA GLY A 55 -3.64 -8.27 -8.84
C GLY A 55 -4.99 -8.62 -9.46
N PHE A 56 -5.72 -7.62 -9.92
CA PHE A 56 -7.00 -7.85 -10.57
C PHE A 56 -6.82 -8.32 -12.01
N ALA A 57 -5.61 -8.26 -12.54
CA ALA A 57 -5.29 -8.84 -13.85
C ALA A 57 -6.19 -8.30 -14.95
N GLY A 58 -6.45 -7.01 -14.93
CA GLY A 58 -7.26 -6.39 -15.97
C GLY A 58 -8.76 -6.58 -15.81
N ARG A 59 -9.19 -7.27 -14.76
CA ARG A 59 -10.63 -7.44 -14.53
C ARG A 59 -11.23 -6.12 -14.08
N SER A 60 -12.46 -5.88 -14.50
CA SER A 60 -13.18 -4.70 -14.03
C SER A 60 -13.95 -5.06 -12.78
N GLY A 61 -14.28 -4.05 -12.00
CA GLY A 61 -15.02 -4.25 -10.77
C GLY A 61 -14.09 -4.72 -9.66
N GLY A 62 -14.67 -5.05 -8.53
CA GLY A 62 -13.90 -5.45 -7.36
C GLY A 62 -13.76 -4.29 -6.40
N ILE A 63 -13.50 -4.63 -5.16
CA ILE A 63 -13.42 -3.65 -4.09
C ILE A 63 -12.15 -3.87 -3.32
N ILE A 64 -11.50 -2.77 -2.93
CA ILE A 64 -10.34 -2.78 -2.08
C ILE A 64 -10.71 -2.02 -0.82
N ARG A 65 -10.51 -2.63 0.32
CA ARG A 65 -10.73 -1.95 1.59
C ARG A 65 -9.38 -1.62 2.20
N LEU A 66 -9.22 -0.38 2.61
CA LEU A 66 -8.00 0.10 3.24
C LEU A 66 -8.32 0.56 4.64
N VAL A 67 -7.59 0.03 5.61
CA VAL A 67 -7.71 0.46 7.00
C VAL A 67 -6.32 0.91 7.45
N ILE A 68 -6.23 2.13 7.95
CA ILE A 68 -5.00 2.67 8.50
C ILE A 68 -5.23 2.93 9.98
N GLU A 69 -4.29 2.51 10.81
CA GLU A 69 -4.38 2.72 12.25
C GLU A 69 -3.11 3.35 12.76
N HIS A 70 -3.27 4.26 13.70
CA HIS A 70 -2.17 4.93 14.35
C HIS A 70 -2.31 4.71 15.85
N ALA A 71 -1.35 4.05 16.45
CA ALA A 71 -1.37 3.79 17.88
C ALA A 71 0.03 3.46 18.35
N ASP A 72 0.38 3.93 19.53
CA ASP A 72 1.63 3.52 20.20
C ASP A 72 2.87 3.71 19.35
N GLY A 73 2.91 4.81 18.60
CA GLY A 73 4.08 5.11 17.78
C GLY A 73 4.18 4.27 16.53
N LEU A 74 3.12 3.60 16.13
CA LEU A 74 3.09 2.79 14.93
C LEU A 74 2.02 3.29 13.98
N LEU A 75 2.34 3.23 12.69
CA LEU A 75 1.38 3.48 11.63
C LEU A 75 1.22 2.17 10.88
N LYS A 76 0.01 1.66 10.81
CA LYS A 76 -0.28 0.36 10.20
C LYS A 76 -1.30 0.53 9.10
N ALA A 77 -1.16 -0.26 8.05
CA ALA A 77 -2.15 -0.31 6.98
C ALA A 77 -2.48 -1.75 6.66
N GLU A 78 -3.74 -1.99 6.36
CA GLU A 78 -4.21 -3.29 5.89
C GLU A 78 -5.04 -3.06 4.64
N LEU A 79 -4.74 -3.84 3.60
CA LEU A 79 -5.50 -3.81 2.36
C LEU A 79 -6.15 -5.17 2.17
N LEU A 80 -7.46 -5.16 1.95
CA LEU A 80 -8.22 -6.36 1.66
C LEU A 80 -8.82 -6.21 0.28
N ASP A 81 -8.66 -7.24 -0.57
CA ASP A 81 -9.29 -7.19 -1.88
C ASP A 81 -9.81 -8.57 -2.25
N ASP A 82 -10.82 -8.60 -3.11
CA ASP A 82 -11.48 -9.83 -3.51
C ASP A 82 -11.02 -10.31 -4.88
N GLY A 83 -9.86 -9.87 -5.32
CA GLY A 83 -9.29 -10.32 -6.58
C GLY A 83 -8.71 -11.72 -6.51
N PRO A 84 -8.15 -12.20 -7.61
CA PRO A 84 -7.45 -13.48 -7.60
C PRO A 84 -6.28 -13.46 -6.62
N PRO A 85 -5.78 -14.61 -6.20
CA PRO A 85 -4.63 -14.63 -5.29
C PRO A 85 -3.47 -13.86 -5.89
N PHE A 86 -2.96 -12.89 -5.12
CA PHE A 86 -1.89 -12.04 -5.60
C PHE A 86 -1.15 -11.47 -4.41
N ASN A 87 0.15 -11.78 -4.31
CA ASN A 87 1.00 -11.24 -3.27
C ASN A 87 1.85 -10.13 -3.88
N PRO A 88 1.53 -8.85 -3.60
CA PRO A 88 2.26 -7.75 -4.23
C PRO A 88 3.73 -7.69 -3.84
N PHE A 89 4.11 -8.30 -2.73
CA PHE A 89 5.51 -8.28 -2.32
C PHE A 89 6.37 -9.20 -3.16
N LEU A 90 5.76 -10.12 -3.89
CA LEU A 90 6.47 -10.98 -4.81
C LEU A 90 6.40 -10.45 -6.22
N ALA A 91 5.65 -9.38 -6.44
CA ALA A 91 5.57 -8.77 -7.76
C ALA A 91 6.89 -8.06 -8.02
N GLU A 92 7.65 -8.59 -8.93
CA GLU A 92 8.94 -8.01 -9.23
C GLU A 92 9.15 -8.03 -10.72
N VAL A 93 10.06 -7.22 -11.16
CA VAL A 93 10.40 -7.17 -12.56
C VAL A 93 11.48 -8.15 -12.78
N GLU A 94 11.15 -9.21 -13.51
CA GLU A 94 12.16 -10.14 -13.81
C GLU A 94 12.49 -10.10 -15.26
N GLU A 95 12.61 -9.01 -15.84
CA GLU A 95 12.93 -8.86 -17.23
C GLU A 95 14.39 -8.64 -17.43
N PRO A 96 15.18 -9.62 -17.32
CA PRO A 96 16.62 -9.42 -17.39
C PRO A 96 17.06 -8.81 -18.71
N ASP A 97 16.34 -9.08 -19.76
CA ASP A 97 16.70 -8.47 -21.03
C ASP A 97 15.74 -7.38 -21.41
N GLY A 98 14.94 -6.94 -20.48
CA GLY A 98 14.03 -5.88 -20.77
C GLY A 98 14.68 -4.54 -20.67
N ASP A 99 13.93 -3.53 -21.03
CA ASP A 99 14.33 -2.17 -20.86
C ASP A 99 14.65 -1.87 -19.43
N ILE A 100 15.62 -1.00 -19.23
CA ILE A 100 15.92 -0.52 -17.90
C ILE A 100 14.72 0.21 -17.32
N GLU A 101 14.00 0.93 -18.16
CA GLU A 101 12.83 1.66 -17.71
C GLU A 101 11.75 0.72 -17.19
N HIS A 102 11.52 -0.36 -17.90
CA HIS A 102 10.53 -1.34 -17.45
C HIS A 102 10.94 -1.98 -16.13
N ARG A 103 12.20 -2.27 -15.99
CA ARG A 103 12.66 -2.91 -14.77
C ARG A 103 12.49 -2.00 -13.56
N ARG A 104 12.71 -0.70 -13.76
CA ARG A 104 12.60 0.21 -12.64
C ARG A 104 11.17 0.43 -12.18
N ILE A 105 10.21 0.31 -13.10
CA ILE A 105 8.85 0.65 -12.76
C ILE A 105 8.29 -0.25 -11.67
N GLY A 106 8.44 -1.55 -11.79
CA GLY A 106 7.84 -2.44 -10.82
C GLY A 106 8.76 -2.83 -9.68
N GLY A 107 10.00 -3.20 -10.03
CA GLY A 107 10.89 -3.77 -9.03
C GLY A 107 11.31 -2.80 -7.95
N LEU A 108 11.60 -1.56 -8.33
CA LEU A 108 12.07 -0.60 -7.35
C LEU A 108 10.99 -0.21 -6.36
N GLY A 109 9.73 -0.16 -6.81
CA GLY A 109 8.65 0.20 -5.91
C GLY A 109 8.50 -0.77 -4.76
N ILE A 110 8.48 -2.07 -5.07
CA ILE A 110 8.34 -3.07 -4.02
C ILE A 110 9.57 -3.10 -3.13
N THR A 111 10.74 -2.91 -3.70
CA THR A 111 11.95 -2.84 -2.89
C THR A 111 11.85 -1.67 -1.89
N LEU A 112 11.36 -0.53 -2.36
CA LEU A 112 11.19 0.61 -1.47
C LEU A 112 10.20 0.31 -0.35
N VAL A 113 9.10 -0.37 -0.67
CA VAL A 113 8.14 -0.73 0.37
C VAL A 113 8.81 -1.59 1.43
N LYS A 114 9.53 -2.63 0.99
CA LYS A 114 10.15 -3.55 1.94
C LYS A 114 11.22 -2.89 2.78
N THR A 115 11.96 -1.94 2.21
CA THR A 115 13.03 -1.29 2.95
C THR A 115 12.52 -0.14 3.80
N SER A 116 11.39 0.50 3.42
CA SER A 116 10.85 1.63 4.15
C SER A 116 9.98 1.22 5.32
N MET A 117 9.37 0.04 5.24
CA MET A 117 8.45 -0.41 6.28
C MET A 117 9.19 -1.33 7.23
N ASP A 118 8.77 -1.33 8.47
CA ASP A 118 9.36 -2.20 9.49
C ASP A 118 8.81 -3.60 9.42
N ARG A 119 7.59 -3.77 8.93
CA ARG A 119 6.99 -5.07 8.74
C ARG A 119 6.07 -5.04 7.54
N THR A 120 6.04 -6.15 6.82
CA THR A 120 5.09 -6.36 5.72
C THR A 120 4.59 -7.79 5.80
N GLY A 121 3.39 -8.01 5.29
CA GLY A 121 2.83 -9.36 5.30
C GLY A 121 1.75 -9.54 4.26
N TYR A 122 1.51 -10.78 3.91
CA TYR A 122 0.48 -11.16 2.96
C TYR A 122 -0.15 -12.47 3.40
N SER A 123 -1.46 -12.58 3.27
CA SER A 123 -2.15 -13.84 3.45
C SER A 123 -3.35 -13.91 2.52
N ARG A 124 -3.77 -15.11 2.24
CA ARG A 124 -4.97 -15.36 1.44
C ARG A 124 -5.96 -16.08 2.31
N ASP A 125 -7.17 -15.54 2.42
CA ASP A 125 -8.10 -15.95 3.44
C ASP A 125 -9.51 -15.81 2.95
N GLY A 126 -10.23 -16.92 2.81
CA GLY A 126 -11.64 -16.86 2.49
C GLY A 126 -11.99 -16.08 1.25
N GLY A 127 -11.18 -16.19 0.20
CA GLY A 127 -11.47 -15.48 -1.03
C GLY A 127 -10.95 -14.06 -1.07
N PHE A 128 -10.18 -13.66 -0.06
CA PHE A 128 -9.64 -12.31 0.00
C PHE A 128 -8.13 -12.34 0.11
N ASN A 129 -7.49 -11.39 -0.55
CA ASN A 129 -6.09 -11.09 -0.32
C ASN A 129 -6.00 -10.11 0.83
N ARG A 130 -5.09 -10.34 1.75
CA ARG A 130 -4.86 -9.45 2.87
C ARG A 130 -3.40 -9.04 2.88
N VAL A 131 -3.15 -7.76 2.70
CA VAL A 131 -1.80 -7.20 2.65
C VAL A 131 -1.68 -6.24 3.81
N ASN A 132 -0.57 -6.29 4.54
CA ASN A 132 -0.39 -5.35 5.64
C ASN A 132 1.03 -4.82 5.65
N MET A 133 1.19 -3.64 6.25
CA MET A 133 2.50 -3.04 6.44
C MET A 133 2.47 -2.17 7.69
N GLU A 134 3.62 -2.05 8.34
CA GLU A 134 3.76 -1.25 9.56
C GLU A 134 5.01 -0.41 9.47
N MET A 135 4.92 0.79 9.99
CA MET A 135 6.06 1.69 10.08
C MET A 135 6.12 2.30 11.46
N LYS A 136 7.28 2.19 12.09
CA LYS A 136 7.49 2.85 13.37
C LYS A 136 7.71 4.33 13.14
N LEU A 137 7.05 5.13 13.95
CA LEU A 137 7.18 6.57 13.86
C LEU A 137 8.28 7.03 14.81
N THR A 138 9.10 7.95 14.34
CA THR A 138 10.15 8.49 15.19
C THR A 138 9.64 9.78 15.79
N THR A 139 10.05 10.02 17.01
CA THR A 139 9.77 11.30 17.66
C THR A 139 11.00 12.16 17.54
N THR A 140 10.81 13.41 17.20
CA THR A 140 11.96 14.31 17.15
C THR A 140 11.61 15.62 17.76
#